data_b424978a9d331d3daa4b1755e72ed75b
#
_entry.id   b424978a9d331d3daa4b1755e72ed75b
#
_cell.length_a   1.000
_cell.length_b   1.000
_cell.length_c   1.000
_cell.angle_alpha   90.00
_cell.angle_beta   90.00
_cell.angle_gamma   90.00
#
_symmetry.space_group_name_H-M   'P 1'
#
loop_
_entity.id
_entity.type
_entity.pdbx_description
1 polymer ?
#
loop_
_entity_poly.entity_id
_entity_poly.type
_entity_poly.pdbx_seq_one_letter_code
_entity_poly.pdbx_strand_id
1 'polypeptide(L)'
;MSEKSPAQKAAEALEKERERQRIAQINAQINSNNESIVNYNNWKDSCVSIKSEMTNAVNAWKTAKEEFRKCSIASTVEKKNVFEGMAAPSVKQKNESKIKEIDGIMGKAEKVIGQLEELKGTLEGKVSVLEESNKGLERQK
;
A
#
# COMPACT_ATOMS: atom_id res chain seq x y z
N MET A 1 -44.98 38.65 31.28
CA MET A 1 -44.37 37.46 30.60
C MET A 1 -45.33 36.30 30.69
N SER A 2 -45.73 35.76 29.61
CA SER A 2 -46.56 34.56 29.58
C SER A 2 -45.70 33.31 29.83
N GLU A 3 -46.06 32.50 30.83
CA GLU A 3 -45.45 31.21 30.99
C GLU A 3 -45.85 30.28 29.85
N LYS A 4 -44.89 29.45 29.45
CA LYS A 4 -45.13 28.44 28.42
C LYS A 4 -46.10 27.38 28.91
N SER A 5 -47.04 26.97 28.11
CA SER A 5 -47.98 25.91 28.41
C SER A 5 -47.27 24.55 28.58
N PRO A 6 -47.86 23.58 29.29
CA PRO A 6 -47.32 22.22 29.39
C PRO A 6 -47.07 21.61 28.02
N ALA A 7 -47.95 21.85 27.03
CA ALA A 7 -47.77 21.35 25.66
C ALA A 7 -46.57 21.98 24.97
N GLN A 8 -46.33 23.28 25.16
CA GLN A 8 -45.13 23.98 24.62
C GLN A 8 -43.87 23.44 25.25
N LYS A 9 -43.85 23.21 26.58
CA LYS A 9 -42.68 22.64 27.27
C LYS A 9 -42.39 21.22 26.80
N ALA A 10 -43.41 20.41 26.56
CA ALA A 10 -43.26 19.04 26.04
C ALA A 10 -42.71 19.05 24.60
N ALA A 11 -43.21 19.97 23.76
CA ALA A 11 -42.74 20.12 22.38
C ALA A 11 -41.26 20.54 22.33
N GLU A 12 -40.85 21.49 23.18
CA GLU A 12 -39.43 21.91 23.27
C GLU A 12 -38.54 20.79 23.80
N ALA A 13 -38.99 20.01 24.78
CA ALA A 13 -38.24 18.86 25.30
C ALA A 13 -38.02 17.81 24.22
N LEU A 14 -39.09 17.54 23.42
CA LEU A 14 -39.01 16.61 22.32
C LEU A 14 -38.03 17.09 21.22
N GLU A 15 -38.07 18.38 20.90
CA GLU A 15 -37.16 18.98 19.91
C GLU A 15 -35.71 18.92 20.37
N LYS A 16 -35.45 19.22 21.65
CA LYS A 16 -34.09 19.09 22.24
C LYS A 16 -33.61 17.66 22.18
N GLU A 17 -34.46 16.69 22.46
CA GLU A 17 -34.11 15.27 22.38
C GLU A 17 -33.79 14.84 20.94
N ARG A 18 -34.60 15.26 19.96
CA ARG A 18 -34.33 15.01 18.54
C ARG A 18 -32.99 15.60 18.12
N GLU A 19 -32.67 16.82 18.56
CA GLU A 19 -31.40 17.47 18.27
C GLU A 19 -30.22 16.72 18.90
N ARG A 20 -30.34 16.26 20.13
CA ARG A 20 -29.34 15.41 20.78
C ARG A 20 -29.08 14.13 20.00
N GLN A 21 -30.16 13.47 19.58
CA GLN A 21 -30.07 12.22 18.79
C GLN A 21 -29.40 12.48 17.44
N ARG A 22 -29.74 13.59 16.78
CA ARG A 22 -29.13 13.98 15.51
C ARG A 22 -27.62 14.19 15.67
N ILE A 23 -27.21 14.95 16.67
CA ILE A 23 -25.78 15.19 16.96
C ILE A 23 -25.08 13.89 17.33
N ALA A 24 -25.71 13.04 18.13
CA ALA A 24 -25.14 11.72 18.48
C ALA A 24 -24.90 10.86 17.24
N GLN A 25 -25.84 10.84 16.30
CA GLN A 25 -25.67 10.12 15.03
C GLN A 25 -24.53 10.69 14.18
N ILE A 26 -24.41 12.00 14.11
CA ILE A 26 -23.31 12.68 13.39
C ILE A 26 -21.98 12.30 14.03
N ASN A 27 -21.88 12.36 15.36
CA ASN A 27 -20.67 11.98 16.07
C ASN A 27 -20.30 10.50 15.87
N ALA A 28 -21.28 9.62 15.89
CA ALA A 28 -21.07 8.20 15.63
C ALA A 28 -20.53 7.97 14.22
N GLN A 29 -21.04 8.68 13.22
CA GLN A 29 -20.56 8.58 11.85
C GLN A 29 -19.13 9.13 11.71
N ILE A 30 -18.82 10.26 12.34
CA ILE A 30 -17.46 10.82 12.36
C ILE A 30 -16.49 9.83 13.02
N ASN A 31 -16.87 9.23 14.14
CA ASN A 31 -16.03 8.24 14.81
C ASN A 31 -15.77 7.01 13.93
N SER A 32 -16.80 6.51 13.26
CA SER A 32 -16.67 5.41 12.30
C SER A 32 -15.73 5.78 11.14
N ASN A 33 -15.90 6.97 10.58
CA ASN A 33 -15.02 7.47 9.53
C ASN A 33 -13.57 7.57 10.02
N ASN A 34 -13.35 8.06 11.24
CA ASN A 34 -12.01 8.18 11.83
C ASN A 34 -11.34 6.81 12.01
N GLU A 35 -12.08 5.81 12.45
CA GLU A 35 -11.58 4.43 12.56
C GLU A 35 -11.14 3.90 11.19
N SER A 36 -11.95 4.14 10.16
CA SER A 36 -11.62 3.75 8.79
C SER A 36 -10.39 4.49 8.26
N ILE A 37 -10.26 5.79 8.56
CA ILE A 37 -9.09 6.60 8.20
C ILE A 37 -7.82 6.01 8.82
N VAL A 38 -7.86 5.66 10.10
CA VAL A 38 -6.72 5.02 10.79
C VAL A 38 -6.34 3.71 10.10
N ASN A 39 -7.32 2.87 9.79
CA ASN A 39 -7.09 1.60 9.12
C ASN A 39 -6.47 1.79 7.71
N TYR A 40 -7.01 2.70 6.92
CA TYR A 40 -6.48 2.99 5.59
C TYR A 40 -5.06 3.56 5.64
N ASN A 41 -4.76 4.43 6.61
CA ASN A 41 -3.41 4.95 6.81
C ASN A 41 -2.44 3.86 7.23
N ASN A 42 -2.86 2.93 8.09
CA ASN A 42 -2.03 1.79 8.48
C ASN A 42 -1.73 0.89 7.27
N TRP A 43 -2.72 0.61 6.43
CA TRP A 43 -2.52 -0.17 5.21
C TRP A 43 -1.62 0.55 4.22
N LYS A 44 -1.77 1.86 4.08
CA LYS A 44 -0.88 2.69 3.26
C LYS A 44 0.57 2.59 3.74
N ASP A 45 0.80 2.71 5.04
CA ASP A 45 2.14 2.59 5.62
C ASP A 45 2.74 1.20 5.38
N SER A 46 1.93 0.15 5.46
CA SER A 46 2.34 -1.21 5.12
C SER A 46 2.72 -1.33 3.64
N CYS A 47 1.97 -0.72 2.73
CA CYS A 47 2.31 -0.69 1.30
C CYS A 47 3.66 0.00 1.05
N VAL A 48 3.92 1.11 1.73
CA VAL A 48 5.20 1.84 1.64
C VAL A 48 6.35 0.97 2.14
N SER A 49 6.18 0.32 3.28
CA SER A 49 7.20 -0.54 3.88
C SER A 49 7.52 -1.75 2.99
N ILE A 50 6.50 -2.47 2.51
CA ILE A 50 6.67 -3.63 1.64
C ILE A 50 7.32 -3.22 0.32
N LYS A 51 6.88 -2.12 -0.27
CA LYS A 51 7.48 -1.56 -1.50
C LYS A 51 8.97 -1.28 -1.32
N SER A 52 9.34 -0.66 -0.21
CA SER A 52 10.75 -0.36 0.12
C SER A 52 11.57 -1.64 0.24
N GLU A 53 11.09 -2.63 0.97
CA GLU A 53 11.77 -3.93 1.13
C GLU A 53 11.94 -4.65 -0.21
N MET A 54 10.88 -4.68 -1.03
CA MET A 54 10.93 -5.31 -2.36
C MET A 54 11.89 -4.58 -3.30
N THR A 55 11.88 -3.26 -3.29
CA THR A 55 12.80 -2.43 -4.08
C THR A 55 14.25 -2.71 -3.70
N ASN A 56 14.54 -2.80 -2.40
CA ASN A 56 15.88 -3.12 -1.91
C ASN A 56 16.31 -4.54 -2.34
N ALA A 57 15.40 -5.51 -2.28
CA ALA A 57 15.67 -6.87 -2.72
C ALA A 57 15.96 -6.95 -4.24
N VAL A 58 15.18 -6.25 -5.05
CA VAL A 58 15.40 -6.17 -6.50
C VAL A 58 16.76 -5.52 -6.82
N ASN A 59 17.09 -4.44 -6.14
CA ASN A 59 18.38 -3.75 -6.34
C ASN A 59 19.56 -4.61 -5.90
N ALA A 60 19.43 -5.34 -4.78
CA ALA A 60 20.45 -6.29 -4.32
C ALA A 60 20.66 -7.42 -5.35
N TRP A 61 19.59 -7.91 -5.95
CA TRP A 61 19.69 -8.90 -7.02
C TRP A 61 20.41 -8.36 -8.25
N LYS A 62 20.04 -7.13 -8.70
CA LYS A 62 20.72 -6.48 -9.84
C LYS A 62 22.22 -6.34 -9.61
N THR A 63 22.61 -5.95 -8.41
CA THR A 63 24.03 -5.83 -8.02
C THR A 63 24.71 -7.21 -8.03
N ALA A 64 24.10 -8.21 -7.44
CA ALA A 64 24.64 -9.58 -7.39
C ALA A 64 24.80 -10.16 -8.81
N LYS A 65 23.86 -9.90 -9.70
CA LYS A 65 23.90 -10.31 -11.11
C LYS A 65 25.09 -9.68 -11.84
N GLU A 66 25.33 -8.38 -11.65
CA GLU A 66 26.48 -7.70 -12.22
C GLU A 66 27.81 -8.21 -11.68
N GLU A 67 27.91 -8.44 -10.39
CA GLU A 67 29.09 -9.04 -9.76
C GLU A 67 29.36 -10.43 -10.29
N PHE A 68 28.31 -11.25 -10.45
CA PHE A 68 28.43 -12.57 -11.06
C PHE A 68 28.96 -12.49 -12.49
N ARG A 69 28.44 -11.61 -13.32
CA ARG A 69 28.91 -11.40 -14.69
C ARG A 69 30.37 -10.97 -14.76
N LYS A 70 30.82 -10.19 -13.79
CA LYS A 70 32.20 -9.72 -13.69
C LYS A 70 33.14 -10.72 -13.00
N CYS A 71 32.58 -11.79 -12.44
CA CYS A 71 33.36 -12.81 -11.74
C CYS A 71 34.40 -13.44 -12.66
N SER A 72 35.64 -13.50 -12.19
CA SER A 72 36.77 -14.05 -12.95
C SER A 72 36.57 -15.50 -13.36
N ILE A 73 35.87 -16.29 -12.54
CA ILE A 73 35.58 -17.71 -12.86
C ILE A 73 34.62 -17.80 -14.05
N ALA A 74 33.49 -17.05 -14.02
CA ALA A 74 32.53 -17.03 -15.13
C ALA A 74 33.18 -16.50 -16.41
N SER A 75 33.94 -15.40 -16.31
CA SER A 75 34.69 -14.82 -17.43
C SER A 75 35.72 -15.79 -18.01
N THR A 76 36.42 -16.53 -17.15
CA THR A 76 37.43 -17.50 -17.56
C THR A 76 36.80 -18.68 -18.30
N VAL A 77 35.64 -19.19 -17.79
CA VAL A 77 34.92 -20.28 -18.44
C VAL A 77 34.40 -19.85 -19.83
N GLU A 78 33.92 -18.62 -19.96
CA GLU A 78 33.38 -18.09 -21.24
C GLU A 78 34.49 -17.77 -22.25
N LYS A 79 35.60 -17.14 -21.83
CA LYS A 79 36.64 -16.62 -22.72
C LYS A 79 37.71 -17.63 -23.08
N LYS A 80 38.08 -18.53 -22.17
CA LYS A 80 39.23 -19.40 -22.34
C LYS A 80 38.86 -20.88 -22.59
N ASN A 81 37.59 -21.21 -22.67
CA ASN A 81 37.13 -22.59 -22.81
C ASN A 81 37.87 -23.53 -21.88
N VAL A 82 37.91 -23.15 -20.56
CA VAL A 82 38.65 -23.89 -19.52
C VAL A 82 38.22 -25.36 -19.46
N PHE A 83 36.95 -25.62 -19.84
CA PHE A 83 36.44 -26.98 -20.00
C PHE A 83 36.31 -27.25 -21.51
N GLU A 84 37.29 -27.95 -22.09
CA GLU A 84 37.23 -28.35 -23.47
C GLU A 84 36.07 -29.31 -23.75
N GLY A 85 35.46 -29.19 -24.94
CA GLY A 85 34.37 -30.04 -25.35
C GLY A 85 32.99 -29.57 -24.91
N MET A 86 32.10 -30.47 -24.47
CA MET A 86 30.70 -30.18 -24.19
C MET A 86 30.44 -29.55 -22.82
N ALA A 87 31.38 -29.59 -21.88
CA ALA A 87 31.19 -29.15 -20.51
C ALA A 87 31.03 -27.60 -20.40
N ALA A 88 31.88 -26.83 -21.07
CA ALA A 88 31.85 -25.35 -21.02
C ALA A 88 30.56 -24.78 -21.61
N PRO A 89 30.10 -25.19 -22.81
CA PRO A 89 28.81 -24.74 -23.34
C PRO A 89 27.62 -25.11 -22.46
N SER A 90 27.65 -26.30 -21.83
CA SER A 90 26.60 -26.75 -20.92
C SER A 90 26.53 -25.90 -19.64
N VAL A 91 27.66 -25.56 -19.03
CA VAL A 91 27.73 -24.67 -17.85
C VAL A 91 27.21 -23.28 -18.20
N LYS A 92 27.66 -22.70 -19.31
CA LYS A 92 27.22 -21.40 -19.78
C LYS A 92 25.71 -21.38 -20.02
N GLN A 93 25.15 -22.38 -20.68
CA GLN A 93 23.73 -22.49 -20.96
C GLN A 93 22.92 -22.60 -19.68
N LYS A 94 23.36 -23.41 -18.72
CA LYS A 94 22.71 -23.51 -17.40
C LYS A 94 22.72 -22.20 -16.65
N ASN A 95 23.83 -21.46 -16.65
CA ASN A 95 23.94 -20.16 -15.99
C ASN A 95 23.02 -19.13 -16.65
N GLU A 96 22.97 -19.05 -17.97
CA GLU A 96 22.05 -18.17 -18.69
C GLU A 96 20.59 -18.50 -18.42
N SER A 97 20.24 -19.79 -18.35
CA SER A 97 18.90 -20.25 -18.03
C SER A 97 18.48 -19.83 -16.62
N LYS A 98 19.37 -20.00 -15.63
CA LYS A 98 19.12 -19.56 -14.25
C LYS A 98 18.97 -18.05 -14.12
N ILE A 99 19.79 -17.27 -14.80
CA ILE A 99 19.69 -15.82 -14.84
C ILE A 99 18.34 -15.40 -15.43
N LYS A 100 17.88 -16.00 -16.51
CA LYS A 100 16.56 -15.73 -17.10
C LYS A 100 15.40 -16.05 -16.15
N GLU A 101 15.47 -17.19 -15.43
CA GLU A 101 14.46 -17.55 -14.45
C GLU A 101 14.37 -16.50 -13.34
N ILE A 102 15.50 -16.06 -12.81
CA ILE A 102 15.55 -15.07 -11.74
C ILE A 102 15.15 -13.68 -12.26
N ASP A 103 15.54 -13.30 -13.47
CA ASP A 103 15.08 -12.06 -14.10
C ASP A 103 13.55 -12.07 -14.27
N GLY A 104 12.96 -13.20 -14.61
CA GLY A 104 11.51 -13.37 -14.66
C GLY A 104 10.84 -13.14 -13.30
N ILE A 105 11.42 -13.67 -12.22
CA ILE A 105 10.94 -13.45 -10.85
C ILE A 105 11.07 -11.97 -10.47
N MET A 106 12.19 -11.33 -10.80
CA MET A 106 12.41 -9.91 -10.53
C MET A 106 11.44 -9.02 -11.30
N GLY A 107 11.12 -9.38 -12.54
CA GLY A 107 10.09 -8.69 -13.32
C GLY A 107 8.72 -8.75 -12.67
N LYS A 108 8.34 -9.91 -12.10
CA LYS A 108 7.12 -10.04 -11.31
C LYS A 108 7.15 -9.20 -10.04
N ALA A 109 8.28 -9.14 -9.35
CA ALA A 109 8.46 -8.30 -8.17
C ALA A 109 8.31 -6.81 -8.50
N GLU A 110 8.89 -6.34 -9.60
CA GLU A 110 8.73 -4.96 -10.08
C GLU A 110 7.27 -4.64 -10.40
N LYS A 111 6.53 -5.59 -10.97
CA LYS A 111 5.09 -5.43 -11.21
C LYS A 111 4.30 -5.27 -9.91
N VAL A 112 4.62 -6.08 -8.90
CA VAL A 112 3.99 -5.96 -7.57
C VAL A 112 4.33 -4.62 -6.92
N ILE A 113 5.55 -4.13 -7.06
CA ILE A 113 5.95 -2.80 -6.59
C ILE A 113 5.05 -1.71 -7.21
N GLY A 114 4.79 -1.79 -8.52
CA GLY A 114 3.85 -0.89 -9.20
C GLY A 114 2.44 -0.99 -8.66
N GLN A 115 1.96 -2.20 -8.41
CA GLN A 115 0.62 -2.44 -7.83
C GLN A 115 0.50 -1.90 -6.40
N LEU A 116 1.56 -1.98 -5.60
CA LEU A 116 1.60 -1.38 -4.25
C LEU A 116 1.50 0.15 -4.30
N GLU A 117 2.13 0.78 -5.27
CA GLU A 117 2.03 2.23 -5.47
C GLU A 117 0.61 2.65 -5.89
N GLU A 118 -0.03 1.89 -6.77
CA GLU A 118 -1.43 2.11 -7.14
C GLU A 118 -2.37 1.94 -5.95
N LEU A 119 -2.17 0.89 -5.16
CA LEU A 119 -2.96 0.65 -3.95
C LEU A 119 -2.79 1.78 -2.93
N LYS A 120 -1.57 2.25 -2.73
CA LYS A 120 -1.29 3.42 -1.89
C LYS A 120 -2.11 4.64 -2.34
N GLY A 121 -2.11 4.95 -3.64
CA GLY A 121 -2.91 6.03 -4.21
C GLY A 121 -4.41 5.86 -3.98
N THR A 122 -4.92 4.65 -4.13
CA THR A 122 -6.32 4.31 -3.86
C THR A 122 -6.68 4.54 -2.38
N LEU A 123 -5.82 4.12 -1.46
CA LEU A 123 -6.03 4.31 -0.01
C LEU A 123 -5.99 5.78 0.38
N GLU A 124 -5.07 6.57 -0.19
CA GLU A 124 -5.02 8.03 0.00
C GLU A 124 -6.32 8.70 -0.48
N GLY A 125 -6.85 8.27 -1.61
CA GLY A 125 -8.14 8.75 -2.13
C GLY A 125 -9.30 8.43 -1.19
N LYS A 126 -9.35 7.22 -0.63
CA LYS A 126 -10.38 6.83 0.34
C LYS A 126 -10.31 7.66 1.62
N VAL A 127 -9.12 7.93 2.13
CA VAL A 127 -8.90 8.80 3.29
C VAL A 127 -9.42 10.21 2.99
N SER A 128 -9.08 10.78 1.84
CA SER A 128 -9.54 12.12 1.45
C SER A 128 -11.07 12.22 1.39
N VAL A 129 -11.74 11.21 0.84
CA VAL A 129 -13.21 11.16 0.79
C VAL A 129 -13.82 11.16 2.19
N LEU A 130 -13.26 10.38 3.11
CA LEU A 130 -13.74 10.31 4.50
C LEU A 130 -13.48 11.61 5.27
N GLU A 131 -12.33 12.25 5.05
CA GLU A 131 -12.02 13.55 5.64
C GLU A 131 -12.99 14.64 5.17
N GLU A 132 -13.32 14.68 3.89
CA GLU A 132 -14.33 15.60 3.36
C GLU A 132 -15.73 15.29 3.90
N SER A 133 -16.09 14.02 4.02
CA SER A 133 -17.33 13.60 4.67
C SER A 133 -17.40 14.11 6.11
N ASN A 134 -16.32 13.96 6.87
CA ASN A 134 -16.26 14.47 8.24
C ASN A 134 -16.44 15.98 8.32
N LYS A 135 -15.83 16.75 7.42
CA LYS A 135 -16.01 18.19 7.34
C LYS A 135 -17.47 18.57 7.07
N GLY A 136 -18.11 17.83 6.16
CA GLY A 136 -19.55 18.01 5.88
C GLY A 136 -20.41 17.72 7.10
N LEU A 137 -20.13 16.64 7.81
CA LEU A 137 -20.85 16.27 9.03
C LEU A 137 -20.66 17.29 10.17
N GLU A 138 -19.44 17.79 10.34
CA GLU A 138 -19.16 18.85 11.35
C GLU A 138 -19.97 20.13 11.07
N ARG A 139 -20.14 20.49 9.80
CA ARG A 139 -20.95 21.66 9.42
C ARG A 139 -22.45 21.46 9.70
N GLN A 140 -22.92 20.23 9.81
CA GLN A 140 -24.31 19.91 10.12
C GLN A 140 -24.63 19.98 11.61
N LYS A 141 -23.66 20.03 12.47
CA LYS A 141 -23.87 20.21 13.92
C LYS A 141 -24.37 21.62 14.20
#